data_bf61f1bd212c08c9a629cd85b6cc59e5
#
_entry.id   bf61f1bd212c08c9a629cd85b6cc59e5
#
_cell.length_a   1.000
_cell.length_b   1.000
_cell.length_c   1.000
_cell.angle_alpha   90.00
_cell.angle_beta   90.00
_cell.angle_gamma   90.00
#
_symmetry.space_group_name_H-M   'P 1'
#
loop_
_entity.id
_entity.type
_entity.pdbx_description
1 polymer ?
#
loop_
_entity_poly.entity_id
_entity_poly.type
_entity_poly.pdbx_seq_one_letter_code
_entity_poly.pdbx_strand_id
1 'polypeptide(L)'
;QFFNDYSETAHPACLAAVALNPTQQESGYGLDNISAHARDLIHAQIHSPNADIHFISGGTQANLTVIGSILRPHEAVIATETGHISTHETGAIEATGHKIIHTPHVNGKLTPAAIDYVLRTHPNEHSVKPRMLFISQSTELGTVYSKTELQTLRALCDAHNLYLYIDGARMAMALTAEGGDVTLADIAQLADAFYIGGTKNGALLGEAIVIVNPALQSDFRYALKQRGALLAKGRVIASQFVALFEHDLYFELA
;
A
#
# COMPACT_ATOMS: atom_id res chain seq x y z
N GLN A 1 14.88 -5.42 21.74
CA GLN A 1 15.89 -5.58 20.67
C GLN A 1 15.45 -4.72 19.47
N PHE A 2 16.39 -3.97 18.88
CA PHE A 2 16.13 -3.12 17.71
C PHE A 2 16.58 -3.78 16.41
N PHE A 3 16.26 -5.10 16.25
CA PHE A 3 16.66 -5.85 15.07
C PHE A 3 15.72 -5.59 13.87
N ASN A 4 14.42 -5.50 14.15
CA ASN A 4 13.39 -5.16 13.17
C ASN A 4 12.16 -4.59 13.89
N ASP A 5 11.19 -4.10 13.14
CA ASP A 5 9.93 -3.53 13.63
C ASP A 5 8.72 -4.47 13.53
N TYR A 6 8.99 -5.80 13.50
CA TYR A 6 7.98 -6.87 13.49
C TYR A 6 8.41 -8.06 14.36
N SER A 7 9.07 -7.79 15.51
CA SER A 7 9.57 -8.83 16.42
C SER A 7 8.50 -9.37 17.35
N GLU A 8 7.47 -8.58 17.69
CA GLU A 8 6.31 -9.01 18.48
C GLU A 8 5.30 -9.72 17.59
N THR A 9 4.50 -10.62 18.22
CA THR A 9 3.50 -11.39 17.48
C THR A 9 2.30 -10.52 17.07
N ALA A 10 1.64 -9.87 18.04
CA ALA A 10 0.52 -8.96 17.81
C ALA A 10 0.11 -8.22 19.09
N HIS A 11 -0.58 -7.11 18.95
CA HIS A 11 -1.27 -6.45 20.06
C HIS A 11 -2.42 -7.33 20.59
N PRO A 12 -2.64 -7.41 21.93
CA PRO A 12 -3.70 -8.24 22.51
C PRO A 12 -5.09 -8.00 21.93
N ALA A 13 -5.45 -6.76 21.59
CA ALA A 13 -6.74 -6.42 20.98
C ALA A 13 -6.90 -7.09 19.60
N CYS A 14 -5.85 -7.16 18.79
CA CYS A 14 -5.88 -7.84 17.49
C CYS A 14 -6.08 -9.35 17.66
N LEU A 15 -5.38 -9.98 18.62
CA LEU A 15 -5.56 -11.41 18.94
C LEU A 15 -6.99 -11.69 19.44
N ALA A 16 -7.52 -10.83 20.31
CA ALA A 16 -8.89 -10.96 20.81
C ALA A 16 -9.93 -10.85 19.68
N ALA A 17 -9.74 -9.90 18.75
CA ALA A 17 -10.61 -9.72 17.59
C ALA A 17 -10.63 -10.97 16.67
N VAL A 18 -9.49 -11.60 16.45
CA VAL A 18 -9.41 -12.85 15.67
C VAL A 18 -10.16 -14.00 16.37
N ALA A 19 -10.09 -14.06 17.70
CA ALA A 19 -10.73 -15.10 18.51
C ALA A 19 -12.22 -14.84 18.77
N LEU A 20 -12.73 -13.64 18.44
CA LEU A 20 -14.13 -13.28 18.68
C LEU A 20 -15.08 -14.10 17.77
N ASN A 21 -16.08 -14.74 18.38
CA ASN A 21 -17.11 -15.52 17.69
C ASN A 21 -16.54 -16.58 16.71
N PRO A 22 -15.65 -17.47 17.14
CA PRO A 22 -14.88 -18.34 16.23
C PRO A 22 -15.77 -19.34 15.48
N THR A 23 -16.96 -19.64 15.97
CA THR A 23 -17.92 -20.58 15.36
C THR A 23 -19.00 -19.90 14.53
N GLN A 24 -19.03 -18.57 14.48
CA GLN A 24 -20.00 -17.83 13.65
C GLN A 24 -19.77 -18.15 12.17
N GLN A 25 -20.84 -18.56 11.49
CA GLN A 25 -20.80 -18.82 10.06
C GLN A 25 -21.00 -17.52 9.28
N GLU A 26 -20.10 -17.25 8.34
CA GLU A 26 -20.08 -16.05 7.51
C GLU A 26 -19.67 -16.41 6.09
N SER A 27 -19.98 -15.53 5.15
CA SER A 27 -19.44 -15.62 3.78
C SER A 27 -17.92 -15.59 3.76
N GLY A 28 -17.31 -16.30 2.84
CA GLY A 28 -15.85 -16.32 2.70
C GLY A 28 -15.33 -15.19 1.81
N TYR A 29 -14.01 -15.17 1.66
CA TYR A 29 -13.29 -14.33 0.69
C TYR A 29 -13.50 -12.82 0.88
N GLY A 30 -13.64 -12.36 2.12
CA GLY A 30 -13.83 -10.95 2.46
C GLY A 30 -15.22 -10.39 2.13
N LEU A 31 -16.20 -11.27 1.91
CA LEU A 31 -17.61 -10.89 1.69
C LEU A 31 -18.47 -11.01 2.96
N ASP A 32 -17.84 -11.22 4.10
CA ASP A 32 -18.44 -11.32 5.42
C ASP A 32 -18.68 -9.92 6.04
N ASN A 33 -19.53 -9.89 7.08
CA ASN A 33 -19.89 -8.64 7.76
C ASN A 33 -18.71 -8.00 8.50
N ILE A 34 -17.76 -8.79 9.00
CA ILE A 34 -16.57 -8.27 9.70
C ILE A 34 -15.68 -7.53 8.69
N SER A 35 -15.46 -8.12 7.51
CA SER A 35 -14.71 -7.47 6.43
C SER A 35 -15.42 -6.21 5.91
N ALA A 36 -16.75 -6.20 5.87
CA ALA A 36 -17.53 -5.01 5.52
C ALA A 36 -17.31 -3.90 6.56
N HIS A 37 -17.46 -4.21 7.84
CA HIS A 37 -17.24 -3.26 8.93
C HIS A 37 -15.82 -2.68 8.95
N ALA A 38 -14.80 -3.51 8.75
CA ALA A 38 -13.41 -3.04 8.63
C ALA A 38 -13.23 -2.06 7.46
N ARG A 39 -13.86 -2.32 6.30
CA ARG A 39 -13.85 -1.37 5.17
C ARG A 39 -14.54 -0.06 5.51
N ASP A 40 -15.68 -0.09 6.18
CA ASP A 40 -16.42 1.11 6.57
C ASP A 40 -15.58 2.01 7.50
N LEU A 41 -14.87 1.41 8.47
CA LEU A 41 -13.95 2.13 9.35
C LEU A 41 -12.81 2.79 8.57
N ILE A 42 -12.21 2.08 7.63
CA ILE A 42 -11.15 2.65 6.77
C ILE A 42 -11.73 3.73 5.86
N HIS A 43 -12.90 3.53 5.22
CA HIS A 43 -13.56 4.55 4.40
C HIS A 43 -13.80 5.85 5.17
N ALA A 44 -14.17 5.76 6.45
CA ALA A 44 -14.34 6.93 7.31
C ALA A 44 -13.03 7.71 7.51
N GLN A 45 -11.91 7.01 7.66
CA GLN A 45 -10.59 7.63 7.85
C GLN A 45 -10.01 8.24 6.56
N ILE A 46 -10.22 7.59 5.43
CA ILE A 46 -9.69 8.05 4.12
C ILE A 46 -10.61 9.08 3.43
N HIS A 47 -11.80 9.30 3.93
CA HIS A 47 -12.85 10.16 3.32
C HIS A 47 -13.14 9.82 1.84
N SER A 48 -13.00 8.55 1.45
CA SER A 48 -13.19 8.07 0.08
C SER A 48 -14.12 6.85 0.06
N PRO A 49 -15.45 7.04 0.06
CA PRO A 49 -16.42 5.97 0.18
C PRO A 49 -16.48 5.02 -1.03
N ASN A 50 -15.92 5.43 -2.16
CA ASN A 50 -15.90 4.67 -3.41
C ASN A 50 -14.58 3.94 -3.65
N ALA A 51 -13.61 4.00 -2.73
CA ALA A 51 -12.38 3.26 -2.86
C ALA A 51 -12.63 1.76 -2.63
N ASP A 52 -12.00 0.90 -3.44
CA ASP A 52 -11.97 -0.54 -3.17
C ASP A 52 -10.94 -0.86 -2.09
N ILE A 53 -11.34 -1.64 -1.06
CA ILE A 53 -10.47 -2.03 0.04
C ILE A 53 -10.39 -3.55 0.13
N HIS A 54 -9.16 -4.08 0.12
CA HIS A 54 -8.87 -5.50 0.12
C HIS A 54 -7.85 -5.86 1.20
N PHE A 55 -8.18 -6.82 2.05
CA PHE A 55 -7.27 -7.31 3.09
C PHE A 55 -6.40 -8.44 2.55
N ILE A 56 -5.08 -8.34 2.77
CA ILE A 56 -4.05 -9.20 2.21
C ILE A 56 -3.01 -9.56 3.29
N SER A 57 -2.23 -10.61 3.10
CA SER A 57 -1.41 -11.19 4.17
C SER A 57 -0.09 -10.46 4.45
N GLY A 58 0.41 -9.63 3.53
CA GLY A 58 1.69 -8.95 3.72
C GLY A 58 2.07 -8.00 2.60
N GLY A 59 3.04 -7.10 2.86
CA GLY A 59 3.44 -6.01 1.98
C GLY A 59 3.98 -6.46 0.63
N THR A 60 4.86 -7.46 0.58
CA THR A 60 5.37 -8.00 -0.69
C THR A 60 4.23 -8.53 -1.57
N GLN A 61 3.25 -9.23 -0.98
CA GLN A 61 2.08 -9.69 -1.72
C GLN A 61 1.20 -8.52 -2.19
N ALA A 62 1.09 -7.43 -1.40
CA ALA A 62 0.42 -6.21 -1.81
C ALA A 62 1.12 -5.58 -3.03
N ASN A 63 2.44 -5.37 -2.95
CA ASN A 63 3.22 -4.73 -4.00
C ASN A 63 3.15 -5.50 -5.31
N LEU A 64 3.42 -6.81 -5.30
CA LEU A 64 3.37 -7.61 -6.54
C LEU A 64 1.95 -7.73 -7.10
N THR A 65 0.91 -7.70 -6.25
CA THR A 65 -0.48 -7.78 -6.71
C THR A 65 -0.92 -6.48 -7.36
N VAL A 66 -0.67 -5.34 -6.71
CA VAL A 66 -1.03 -4.01 -7.22
C VAL A 66 -0.28 -3.73 -8.53
N ILE A 67 1.05 -3.82 -8.52
CA ILE A 67 1.88 -3.51 -9.69
C ILE A 67 1.56 -4.45 -10.85
N GLY A 68 1.53 -5.75 -10.58
CA GLY A 68 1.30 -6.75 -11.62
C GLY A 68 -0.14 -6.87 -12.13
N SER A 69 -1.13 -6.19 -11.51
CA SER A 69 -2.50 -6.12 -12.01
C SER A 69 -2.79 -4.83 -12.78
N ILE A 70 -2.11 -3.74 -12.39
CA ILE A 70 -2.36 -2.41 -12.95
C ILE A 70 -1.54 -2.17 -14.22
N LEU A 71 -0.29 -2.60 -14.23
CA LEU A 71 0.61 -2.37 -15.34
C LEU A 71 0.37 -3.36 -16.49
N ARG A 72 0.46 -2.87 -17.72
CA ARG A 72 0.49 -3.69 -18.93
C ARG A 72 1.89 -4.28 -19.12
N PRO A 73 2.06 -5.39 -19.87
CA PRO A 73 3.36 -6.08 -20.02
C PRO A 73 4.55 -5.21 -20.47
N HIS A 74 4.28 -4.14 -21.22
CA HIS A 74 5.32 -3.19 -21.69
C HIS A 74 5.51 -1.99 -20.76
N GLU A 75 4.72 -1.89 -19.68
CA GLU A 75 4.80 -0.79 -18.73
C GLU A 75 5.71 -1.13 -17.55
N ALA A 76 6.27 -0.11 -16.92
CA ALA A 76 7.25 -0.21 -15.85
C ALA A 76 6.90 0.71 -14.67
N VAL A 77 7.39 0.34 -13.49
CA VAL A 77 7.32 1.14 -12.28
C VAL A 77 8.63 1.86 -12.03
N ILE A 78 8.56 3.16 -11.68
CA ILE A 78 9.70 3.97 -11.24
C ILE A 78 9.77 3.87 -9.72
N ALA A 79 10.95 3.53 -9.19
CA ALA A 79 11.22 3.49 -7.75
C ALA A 79 12.63 4.00 -7.46
N THR A 80 12.87 4.43 -6.24
CA THR A 80 14.23 4.72 -5.78
C THR A 80 15.05 3.43 -5.69
N GLU A 81 16.36 3.52 -5.81
CA GLU A 81 17.27 2.38 -5.63
C GLU A 81 17.20 1.78 -4.21
N THR A 82 16.73 2.55 -3.22
CA THR A 82 16.49 2.09 -1.85
C THR A 82 15.07 1.58 -1.61
N GLY A 83 14.16 1.75 -2.57
CA GLY A 83 12.76 1.34 -2.44
C GLY A 83 12.62 -0.14 -2.10
N HIS A 84 11.61 -0.49 -1.30
CA HIS A 84 11.43 -1.86 -0.81
C HIS A 84 11.34 -2.89 -1.94
N ILE A 85 10.60 -2.57 -3.02
CA ILE A 85 10.50 -3.42 -4.21
C ILE A 85 11.84 -3.61 -4.94
N SER A 86 12.77 -2.66 -4.78
CA SER A 86 14.09 -2.69 -5.41
C SER A 86 15.10 -3.57 -4.67
N THR A 87 14.94 -3.72 -3.34
CA THR A 87 16.01 -4.26 -2.46
C THR A 87 15.58 -5.42 -1.56
N HIS A 88 14.30 -5.56 -1.21
CA HIS A 88 13.85 -6.45 -0.15
C HIS A 88 12.73 -7.43 -0.56
N GLU A 89 12.45 -7.59 -1.85
CA GLU A 89 11.36 -8.46 -2.33
C GLU A 89 11.82 -9.59 -3.27
N THR A 90 13.11 -9.84 -3.34
CA THR A 90 13.66 -11.02 -4.06
C THR A 90 13.19 -11.09 -5.53
N GLY A 91 13.05 -9.94 -6.21
CA GLY A 91 12.57 -9.90 -7.59
C GLY A 91 11.07 -10.17 -7.75
N ALA A 92 10.24 -9.89 -6.73
CA ALA A 92 8.80 -10.15 -6.78
C ALA A 92 8.12 -9.38 -7.92
N ILE A 93 8.54 -8.16 -8.20
CA ILE A 93 7.97 -7.35 -9.28
C ILE A 93 8.42 -7.87 -10.64
N GLU A 94 9.69 -8.20 -10.78
CA GLU A 94 10.24 -8.80 -12.01
C GLU A 94 9.57 -10.15 -12.32
N ALA A 95 9.23 -10.92 -11.31
CA ALA A 95 8.48 -12.16 -11.45
C ALA A 95 7.06 -11.96 -11.99
N THR A 96 6.49 -10.75 -11.89
CA THR A 96 5.22 -10.39 -12.53
C THR A 96 5.39 -10.00 -14.00
N GLY A 97 6.62 -9.93 -14.51
CA GLY A 97 6.95 -9.53 -15.87
C GLY A 97 7.21 -8.03 -16.05
N HIS A 98 7.27 -7.26 -14.95
CA HIS A 98 7.44 -5.81 -15.01
C HIS A 98 8.85 -5.40 -14.59
N LYS A 99 9.38 -4.39 -15.29
CA LYS A 99 10.68 -3.77 -14.97
C LYS A 99 10.49 -2.73 -13.88
N ILE A 100 11.40 -2.73 -12.89
CA ILE A 100 11.63 -1.58 -12.02
C ILE A 100 12.66 -0.67 -12.67
N ILE A 101 12.33 0.60 -12.87
CA ILE A 101 13.27 1.63 -13.30
C ILE A 101 13.80 2.31 -12.03
N HIS A 102 15.02 1.95 -11.66
CA HIS A 102 15.67 2.50 -10.49
C HIS A 102 16.14 3.93 -10.72
N THR A 103 15.95 4.78 -9.72
CA THR A 103 16.41 6.16 -9.72
C THR A 103 17.26 6.47 -8.49
N PRO A 104 18.21 7.42 -8.58
CA PRO A 104 18.79 8.01 -7.39
C PRO A 104 17.70 8.63 -6.49
N HIS A 105 18.02 8.78 -5.22
CA HIS A 105 17.14 9.38 -4.24
C HIS A 105 17.78 10.56 -3.51
N VAL A 106 16.97 11.42 -2.88
CA VAL A 106 17.41 12.38 -1.89
C VAL A 106 16.78 11.98 -0.54
N ASN A 107 17.60 11.54 0.39
CA ASN A 107 17.14 11.04 1.70
C ASN A 107 16.05 9.95 1.61
N GLY A 108 16.18 9.01 0.67
CA GLY A 108 15.20 7.95 0.43
C GLY A 108 14.00 8.38 -0.43
N LYS A 109 13.87 9.65 -0.75
CA LYS A 109 12.72 10.19 -1.50
C LYS A 109 12.99 10.25 -3.00
N LEU A 110 11.96 9.89 -3.77
CA LEU A 110 11.90 10.10 -5.22
C LEU A 110 11.74 11.59 -5.51
N THR A 111 12.51 12.11 -6.47
CA THR A 111 12.52 13.54 -6.79
C THR A 111 11.95 13.83 -8.17
N PRO A 112 11.34 15.02 -8.41
CA PRO A 112 10.90 15.45 -9.74
C PRO A 112 11.99 15.33 -10.81
N ALA A 113 13.21 15.71 -10.51
CA ALA A 113 14.33 15.64 -11.45
C ALA A 113 14.68 14.21 -11.87
N ALA A 114 14.59 13.25 -10.95
CA ALA A 114 14.81 11.84 -11.25
C ALA A 114 13.68 11.28 -12.14
N ILE A 115 12.43 11.67 -11.88
CA ILE A 115 11.28 11.29 -12.71
C ILE A 115 11.43 11.86 -14.14
N ASP A 116 11.72 13.13 -14.29
CA ASP A 116 11.94 13.79 -15.58
C ASP A 116 13.06 13.13 -16.37
N TYR A 117 14.15 12.73 -15.70
CA TYR A 117 15.23 11.99 -16.33
C TYR A 117 14.75 10.66 -16.91
N VAL A 118 13.99 9.87 -16.14
CA VAL A 118 13.41 8.60 -16.59
C VAL A 118 12.51 8.81 -17.81
N LEU A 119 11.61 9.79 -17.77
CA LEU A 119 10.67 10.06 -18.87
C LEU A 119 11.41 10.45 -20.16
N ARG A 120 12.47 11.26 -20.06
CA ARG A 120 13.28 11.64 -21.22
C ARG A 120 14.11 10.49 -21.80
N THR A 121 14.52 9.54 -20.96
CA THR A 121 15.35 8.39 -21.39
C THR A 121 14.53 7.19 -21.85
N HIS A 122 13.20 7.25 -21.68
CA HIS A 122 12.26 6.22 -22.15
C HIS A 122 11.19 6.85 -23.08
N PRO A 123 11.60 7.43 -24.24
CA PRO A 123 10.73 8.30 -25.03
C PRO A 123 9.78 7.56 -25.98
N ASN A 124 10.02 6.28 -26.27
CA ASN A 124 9.28 5.53 -27.30
C ASN A 124 9.32 4.01 -27.07
N GLU A 125 8.80 3.24 -28.04
CA GLU A 125 8.63 1.80 -28.01
C GLU A 125 9.93 0.96 -27.99
N HIS A 126 11.10 1.56 -28.10
CA HIS A 126 12.37 0.86 -27.93
C HIS A 126 12.76 0.66 -26.45
N SER A 127 12.00 1.26 -25.54
CA SER A 127 12.14 1.08 -24.10
C SER A 127 10.79 0.72 -23.45
N VAL A 128 10.85 0.18 -22.22
CA VAL A 128 9.60 0.03 -21.43
C VAL A 128 8.99 1.40 -21.17
N LYS A 129 7.66 1.46 -21.09
CA LYS A 129 6.92 2.70 -20.84
C LYS A 129 6.79 2.92 -19.33
N PRO A 130 7.41 3.97 -18.75
CA PRO A 130 7.13 4.34 -17.37
C PRO A 130 5.63 4.65 -17.19
N ARG A 131 4.99 4.05 -16.18
CA ARG A 131 3.55 4.20 -15.97
C ARG A 131 3.15 4.38 -14.52
N MET A 132 4.00 4.01 -13.58
CA MET A 132 3.71 4.09 -12.15
C MET A 132 4.91 4.65 -11.40
N LEU A 133 4.65 5.55 -10.43
CA LEU A 133 5.60 5.91 -9.39
C LEU A 133 5.30 5.04 -8.17
N PHE A 134 6.35 4.42 -7.62
CA PHE A 134 6.31 3.73 -6.34
C PHE A 134 7.10 4.54 -5.31
N ILE A 135 6.47 4.85 -4.19
CA ILE A 135 7.12 5.47 -3.03
C ILE A 135 6.69 4.76 -1.75
N SER A 136 7.51 4.83 -0.72
CA SER A 136 7.18 4.32 0.62
C SER A 136 6.92 5.49 1.59
N GLN A 137 5.87 5.38 2.39
CA GLN A 137 5.52 6.35 3.44
C GLN A 137 5.43 5.61 4.79
N SER A 138 6.43 5.71 5.68
CA SER A 138 7.74 6.40 5.51
C SER A 138 8.68 5.65 4.56
N THR A 139 9.72 6.36 4.10
CA THR A 139 10.77 5.73 3.28
C THR A 139 11.59 4.72 4.06
N GLU A 140 12.35 3.87 3.36
CA GLU A 140 13.24 2.87 3.95
C GLU A 140 14.39 3.49 4.78
N LEU A 141 14.64 4.78 4.59
CA LEU A 141 15.60 5.56 5.38
C LEU A 141 14.95 6.33 6.56
N GLY A 142 13.65 6.11 6.80
CA GLY A 142 12.91 6.72 7.91
C GLY A 142 12.47 8.16 7.68
N THR A 143 12.59 8.69 6.47
CA THR A 143 12.08 10.03 6.14
C THR A 143 10.60 9.97 5.74
N VAL A 144 9.89 11.07 5.92
CA VAL A 144 8.46 11.19 5.62
C VAL A 144 8.25 12.21 4.52
N TYR A 145 7.46 11.88 3.50
CA TYR A 145 7.03 12.86 2.51
C TYR A 145 6.05 13.84 3.14
N SER A 146 6.30 15.14 2.98
CA SER A 146 5.34 16.19 3.33
C SER A 146 4.17 16.23 2.35
N LYS A 147 3.08 16.90 2.75
CA LYS A 147 1.92 17.10 1.87
C LYS A 147 2.30 17.82 0.58
N THR A 148 3.17 18.83 0.65
CA THR A 148 3.65 19.55 -0.53
C THR A 148 4.47 18.66 -1.47
N GLU A 149 5.33 17.78 -0.93
CA GLU A 149 6.08 16.82 -1.75
C GLU A 149 5.14 15.83 -2.46
N LEU A 150 4.14 15.28 -1.75
CA LEU A 150 3.14 14.39 -2.34
C LEU A 150 2.30 15.08 -3.40
N GLN A 151 1.88 16.34 -3.18
CA GLN A 151 1.17 17.14 -4.16
C GLN A 151 2.00 17.38 -5.43
N THR A 152 3.31 17.59 -5.26
CA THR A 152 4.24 17.73 -6.38
C THR A 152 4.35 16.46 -7.20
N LEU A 153 4.45 15.29 -6.53
CA LEU A 153 4.45 14.00 -7.21
C LEU A 153 3.11 13.72 -7.91
N ARG A 154 1.97 14.07 -7.27
CA ARG A 154 0.65 13.92 -7.91
C ARG A 154 0.54 14.77 -9.17
N ALA A 155 0.94 16.03 -9.12
CA ALA A 155 0.91 16.92 -10.28
C ALA A 155 1.79 16.38 -11.44
N LEU A 156 2.95 15.81 -11.14
CA LEU A 156 3.78 15.14 -12.15
C LEU A 156 3.10 13.90 -12.72
N CYS A 157 2.48 13.10 -11.90
CA CYS A 157 1.72 11.94 -12.35
C CYS A 157 0.60 12.37 -13.31
N ASP A 158 -0.15 13.41 -12.97
CA ASP A 158 -1.23 13.92 -13.81
C ASP A 158 -0.70 14.44 -15.16
N ALA A 159 0.39 15.22 -15.13
CA ALA A 159 0.99 15.78 -16.34
C ALA A 159 1.52 14.72 -17.31
N HIS A 160 1.99 13.57 -16.79
CA HIS A 160 2.64 12.52 -17.57
C HIS A 160 1.82 11.24 -17.67
N ASN A 161 0.58 11.24 -17.19
CA ASN A 161 -0.30 10.08 -17.19
C ASN A 161 0.35 8.86 -16.47
N LEU A 162 0.91 9.10 -15.28
CA LEU A 162 1.46 8.10 -14.39
C LEU A 162 0.48 7.81 -13.26
N TYR A 163 0.56 6.61 -12.69
CA TYR A 163 -0.10 6.28 -11.43
C TYR A 163 0.83 6.57 -10.25
N LEU A 164 0.27 7.02 -9.13
CA LEU A 164 0.99 7.12 -7.87
C LEU A 164 0.54 5.98 -6.95
N TYR A 165 1.48 5.07 -6.66
CA TYR A 165 1.29 3.97 -5.72
C TYR A 165 2.16 4.19 -4.48
N ILE A 166 1.54 4.13 -3.28
CA ILE A 166 2.21 4.38 -2.01
C ILE A 166 2.24 3.10 -1.17
N ASP A 167 3.44 2.60 -0.93
CA ASP A 167 3.72 1.56 0.06
C ASP A 167 3.57 2.15 1.47
N GLY A 168 2.59 1.67 2.20
CA GLY A 168 2.26 2.13 3.53
C GLY A 168 2.61 1.12 4.63
N ALA A 169 3.68 0.33 4.47
CA ALA A 169 4.11 -0.63 5.49
C ALA A 169 4.28 0.00 6.88
N ARG A 170 4.66 1.29 6.92
CA ARG A 170 4.81 2.10 8.12
C ARG A 170 3.94 3.35 8.07
N MET A 171 2.74 3.23 7.49
CA MET A 171 1.83 4.37 7.31
C MET A 171 1.51 5.06 8.64
N ALA A 172 1.18 4.32 9.69
CA ALA A 172 0.86 4.89 11.00
C ALA A 172 1.99 5.77 11.52
N MET A 173 3.24 5.26 11.53
CA MET A 173 4.42 6.00 11.99
C MET A 173 4.67 7.26 11.15
N ALA A 174 4.41 7.20 9.84
CA ALA A 174 4.56 8.37 8.97
C ALA A 174 3.51 9.45 9.26
N LEU A 175 2.27 9.05 9.56
CA LEU A 175 1.17 9.98 9.83
C LEU A 175 1.24 10.61 11.23
N THR A 176 1.89 9.93 12.19
CA THR A 176 2.06 10.40 13.57
C THR A 176 3.44 11.02 13.83
N ALA A 177 4.31 11.05 12.81
CA ALA A 177 5.66 11.63 12.93
C ALA A 177 5.60 13.09 13.37
N GLU A 178 6.51 13.49 14.27
CA GLU A 178 6.63 14.88 14.75
C GLU A 178 6.85 15.85 13.56
N GLY A 179 6.02 16.87 13.47
CA GLY A 179 6.02 17.84 12.37
C GLY A 179 5.42 17.31 11.08
N GLY A 180 4.80 16.11 11.07
CA GLY A 180 4.03 15.58 9.93
C GLY A 180 2.81 16.45 9.64
N ASP A 181 2.50 16.62 8.35
CA ASP A 181 1.39 17.44 7.85
C ASP A 181 0.43 16.65 6.94
N VAL A 182 0.56 15.32 6.92
CA VAL A 182 -0.20 14.41 6.05
C VAL A 182 -1.18 13.59 6.88
N THR A 183 -2.41 13.50 6.42
CA THR A 183 -3.45 12.61 6.96
C THR A 183 -3.70 11.42 6.04
N LEU A 184 -4.40 10.39 6.53
CA LEU A 184 -4.79 9.26 5.70
C LEU A 184 -5.75 9.68 4.57
N ALA A 185 -6.58 10.70 4.81
CA ALA A 185 -7.43 11.31 3.79
C ALA A 185 -6.61 12.02 2.68
N ASP A 186 -5.51 12.69 3.05
CA ASP A 186 -4.59 13.30 2.07
C ASP A 186 -3.91 12.23 1.20
N ILE A 187 -3.50 11.10 1.79
CA ILE A 187 -2.96 9.97 1.03
C ILE A 187 -3.98 9.46 0.02
N ALA A 188 -5.23 9.25 0.44
CA ALA A 188 -6.29 8.80 -0.45
C ALA A 188 -6.64 9.83 -1.55
N GLN A 189 -6.52 11.13 -1.26
CA GLN A 189 -6.75 12.18 -2.26
C GLN A 189 -5.65 12.23 -3.33
N LEU A 190 -4.41 11.90 -2.96
CA LEU A 190 -3.23 12.08 -3.81
C LEU A 190 -2.79 10.82 -4.53
N ALA A 191 -3.04 9.62 -3.98
CA ALA A 191 -2.64 8.34 -4.56
C ALA A 191 -3.73 7.74 -5.47
N ASP A 192 -3.32 6.99 -6.50
CA ASP A 192 -4.22 6.12 -7.27
C ASP A 192 -4.51 4.82 -6.50
N ALA A 193 -3.49 4.31 -5.83
CA ALA A 193 -3.58 3.17 -4.92
C ALA A 193 -2.53 3.31 -3.81
N PHE A 194 -2.81 2.69 -2.67
CA PHE A 194 -1.86 2.58 -1.56
C PHE A 194 -2.23 1.37 -0.70
N TYR A 195 -1.38 1.02 0.27
CA TYR A 195 -1.84 0.13 1.31
C TYR A 195 -1.56 0.67 2.71
N ILE A 196 -2.37 0.23 3.65
CA ILE A 196 -2.29 0.55 5.07
C ILE A 196 -1.67 -0.66 5.76
N GLY A 197 -0.46 -0.50 6.30
CA GLY A 197 0.28 -1.56 6.95
C GLY A 197 -0.28 -1.90 8.33
N GLY A 198 -0.65 -3.17 8.55
CA GLY A 198 -1.03 -3.67 9.87
C GLY A 198 0.07 -4.47 10.55
N THR A 199 0.84 -5.25 9.79
CA THR A 199 1.87 -6.17 10.30
C THR A 199 2.90 -5.50 11.20
N LYS A 200 3.32 -4.27 10.89
CA LYS A 200 4.31 -3.51 11.68
C LYS A 200 3.66 -2.57 12.69
N ASN A 201 2.34 -2.64 12.85
CA ASN A 201 1.57 -1.75 13.72
C ASN A 201 0.52 -2.52 14.52
N GLY A 202 0.94 -3.59 15.17
CA GLY A 202 0.15 -4.34 16.13
C GLY A 202 -0.71 -5.48 15.57
N ALA A 203 -0.88 -5.63 14.26
CA ALA A 203 -1.55 -6.80 13.70
C ALA A 203 -0.66 -8.05 13.76
N LEU A 204 -1.28 -9.23 13.91
CA LEU A 204 -0.61 -10.52 13.77
C LEU A 204 -0.02 -10.68 12.37
N LEU A 205 -0.77 -10.27 11.36
CA LEU A 205 -0.40 -10.20 9.96
C LEU A 205 -1.44 -9.38 9.19
N GLY A 206 -1.02 -8.80 8.09
CA GLY A 206 -1.97 -8.26 7.11
C GLY A 206 -1.84 -6.77 6.86
N GLU A 207 -2.25 -6.44 5.64
CA GLU A 207 -2.28 -5.09 5.09
C GLU A 207 -3.65 -4.85 4.44
N ALA A 208 -4.10 -3.59 4.41
CA ALA A 208 -5.29 -3.20 3.65
C ALA A 208 -4.88 -2.44 2.39
N ILE A 209 -5.03 -3.06 1.22
CA ILE A 209 -4.87 -2.38 -0.07
C ILE A 209 -6.09 -1.49 -0.29
N VAL A 210 -5.85 -0.25 -0.67
CA VAL A 210 -6.87 0.75 -1.01
C VAL A 210 -6.64 1.19 -2.45
N ILE A 211 -7.62 0.97 -3.32
CA ILE A 211 -7.60 1.42 -4.72
C ILE A 211 -8.60 2.57 -4.87
N VAL A 212 -8.07 3.76 -4.96
CA VAL A 212 -8.87 5.00 -5.02
C VAL A 212 -9.32 5.30 -6.44
N ASN A 213 -8.42 5.10 -7.41
CA ASN A 213 -8.71 5.36 -8.82
C ASN A 213 -9.71 4.33 -9.37
N PRO A 214 -10.95 4.73 -9.76
CA PRO A 214 -11.97 3.79 -10.23
C PRO A 214 -11.56 2.97 -11.46
N ALA A 215 -10.69 3.53 -12.31
CA ALA A 215 -10.21 2.84 -13.50
C ALA A 215 -9.33 1.61 -13.19
N LEU A 216 -8.85 1.49 -11.94
CA LEU A 216 -7.96 0.40 -11.48
C LEU A 216 -8.70 -0.66 -10.65
N GLN A 217 -9.97 -0.47 -10.34
CA GLN A 217 -10.77 -1.36 -9.48
C GLN A 217 -11.29 -2.58 -10.23
N SER A 218 -11.56 -2.42 -11.53
CA SER A 218 -12.10 -3.51 -12.36
C SER A 218 -11.16 -4.72 -12.34
N ASP A 219 -11.74 -5.90 -12.12
CA ASP A 219 -11.04 -7.18 -12.13
C ASP A 219 -9.93 -7.37 -11.08
N PHE A 220 -9.71 -6.40 -10.18
CA PHE A 220 -8.66 -6.52 -9.16
C PHE A 220 -8.83 -7.76 -8.27
N ARG A 221 -10.07 -8.18 -7.98
CA ARG A 221 -10.33 -9.43 -7.24
C ARG A 221 -9.87 -10.69 -7.98
N TYR A 222 -9.84 -10.68 -9.32
CA TYR A 222 -9.26 -11.79 -10.09
C TYR A 222 -7.74 -11.85 -9.89
N ALA A 223 -7.06 -10.71 -9.88
CA ALA A 223 -5.63 -10.63 -9.57
C ALA A 223 -5.31 -11.13 -8.16
N LEU A 224 -6.10 -10.73 -7.16
CA LEU A 224 -6.00 -11.25 -5.78
C LEU A 224 -6.15 -12.77 -5.76
N LYS A 225 -7.17 -13.32 -6.43
CA LYS A 225 -7.41 -14.78 -6.45
C LYS A 225 -6.28 -15.53 -7.14
N GLN A 226 -5.83 -15.05 -8.29
CA GLN A 226 -4.74 -15.64 -9.06
C GLN A 226 -3.43 -15.72 -8.26
N ARG A 227 -3.14 -14.70 -7.43
CA ARG A 227 -1.93 -14.63 -6.60
C ARG A 227 -2.07 -15.28 -5.22
N GLY A 228 -3.16 -16.02 -4.97
CA GLY A 228 -3.42 -16.68 -3.69
C GLY A 228 -3.72 -15.71 -2.54
N ALA A 229 -3.94 -14.45 -2.83
CA ALA A 229 -4.16 -13.38 -1.86
C ALA A 229 -5.63 -13.30 -1.37
N LEU A 230 -6.57 -13.84 -2.12
CA LEU A 230 -7.99 -13.87 -1.75
C LEU A 230 -8.27 -15.09 -0.86
N LEU A 231 -8.14 -14.90 0.45
CA LEU A 231 -8.24 -15.97 1.43
C LEU A 231 -9.69 -16.38 1.70
N ALA A 232 -9.94 -17.68 1.80
CA ALA A 232 -11.27 -18.22 2.14
C ALA A 232 -11.80 -17.67 3.48
N LYS A 233 -10.91 -17.52 4.48
CA LYS A 233 -11.23 -16.93 5.79
C LYS A 233 -10.59 -15.54 5.93
N GLY A 234 -10.73 -14.67 4.92
CA GLY A 234 -10.15 -13.33 4.90
C GLY A 234 -10.53 -12.44 6.08
N ARG A 235 -11.68 -12.74 6.72
CA ARG A 235 -12.12 -12.07 7.95
C ARG A 235 -11.10 -12.11 9.10
N VAL A 236 -10.17 -13.09 9.10
CA VAL A 236 -9.08 -13.17 10.09
C VAL A 236 -8.16 -11.95 10.00
N ILE A 237 -7.91 -11.43 8.81
CA ILE A 237 -7.17 -10.19 8.64
C ILE A 237 -8.07 -8.99 8.96
N ALA A 238 -9.28 -8.96 8.40
CA ALA A 238 -10.20 -7.84 8.56
C ALA A 238 -10.56 -7.56 10.02
N SER A 239 -10.76 -8.59 10.86
CA SER A 239 -11.06 -8.41 12.30
C SER A 239 -9.96 -7.65 13.04
N GLN A 240 -8.71 -7.78 12.63
CA GLN A 240 -7.59 -7.04 13.21
C GLN A 240 -7.65 -5.57 12.83
N PHE A 241 -8.05 -5.26 11.58
CA PHE A 241 -8.29 -3.88 11.15
C PHE A 241 -9.49 -3.25 11.85
N VAL A 242 -10.54 -4.04 12.21
CA VAL A 242 -11.59 -3.55 13.12
C VAL A 242 -10.98 -3.12 14.45
N ALA A 243 -10.18 -3.97 15.10
CA ALA A 243 -9.55 -3.65 16.38
C ALA A 243 -8.61 -2.44 16.30
N LEU A 244 -7.92 -2.26 15.17
CA LEU A 244 -6.99 -1.14 14.97
C LEU A 244 -7.71 0.20 14.74
N PHE A 245 -8.86 0.19 14.06
CA PHE A 245 -9.51 1.43 13.62
C PHE A 245 -10.76 1.83 14.43
N GLU A 246 -11.40 0.91 15.17
CA GLU A 246 -12.63 1.19 15.88
C GLU A 246 -12.46 2.22 17.02
N HIS A 247 -11.27 2.25 17.64
CA HIS A 247 -10.93 3.15 18.76
C HIS A 247 -9.59 3.83 18.57
N ASP A 248 -9.22 4.14 17.32
CA ASP A 248 -7.98 4.84 16.93
C ASP A 248 -6.67 4.16 17.38
N LEU A 249 -6.73 2.90 17.81
CA LEU A 249 -5.56 2.14 18.26
C LEU A 249 -4.43 2.14 17.21
N TYR A 250 -4.80 2.19 15.91
CA TYR A 250 -3.84 2.27 14.81
C TYR A 250 -2.87 3.43 14.93
N PHE A 251 -3.36 4.59 15.36
CA PHE A 251 -2.56 5.81 15.55
C PHE A 251 -1.92 5.88 16.94
N GLU A 252 -2.54 5.28 17.95
CA GLU A 252 -2.01 5.24 19.31
C GLU A 252 -0.75 4.36 19.45
N LEU A 253 -0.63 3.33 18.61
CA LEU A 253 0.52 2.41 18.61
C LEU A 253 1.75 2.98 17.89
N ALA A 254 1.60 4.05 17.15
CA ALA A 254 2.65 4.65 16.33
C ALA A 254 3.26 5.87 17.00
#